data_575a1fbc7e9ea19b6c8e99620d29dcd2
#
_entry.id   575a1fbc7e9ea19b6c8e99620d29dcd2
#
_cell.length_a   1.000
_cell.length_b   1.000
_cell.length_c   1.000
_cell.angle_alpha   90.00
_cell.angle_beta   90.00
_cell.angle_gamma   90.00
#
_symmetry.space_group_name_H-M   'P 1'
#
loop_
_entity.id
_entity.type
_entity.pdbx_description
1 polymer ?
#
loop_
_entity_poly.entity_id
_entity_poly.type
_entity_poly.pdbx_seq_one_letter_code
_entity_poly.pdbx_strand_id
1 'polypeptide(L)'
;MNRFASFLSLAALGCLLASPGVRAQDSDAAFQGFLDALQTSRELVLSRTSEDGTDRAEGLRHIIRLIEMQNAPATDDHNVANPHVSRCPSVVCKVGFDNPDFTYINVAPISEEYTYRIYGKRGTVPYVSMQVFDNPFGGEAFMTSEDLIVDPDGRYEIILSATRHEGNWMELRPGAQRFILRNGFYDWNNEVEASVSVEVVAGPMSGPVPHLTPTEFVSDMTALSLRLSTIPATMQDARDGWPLNDVNEPDPGAFGIPGAGVPSAVSSAGRYALDEGEALIIETPDPSVVHGGIQIGNLWVESIDYQTRQTSLNWFQSTPDEDGIIRYVLAHRDPGVPNWLDISGHPDGGIFMRWQSPSQGAYPDKPTVKLVAFDDIHANLPESHPTVSLDERTAVLQERYEAVNKRRNPTSQFDAQMEASGGSSGCSVGGQGQGRLGWVVALLLICGVRRTRTRQRPR
;
A
#
# COMPACT_ATOMS: atom_id res chain seq x y z
N MET A 1 13.12 -9.84 -31.14
CA MET A 1 12.03 -9.38 -31.99
C MET A 1 10.91 -10.44 -31.93
N ASN A 2 9.70 -10.03 -31.63
CA ASN A 2 8.45 -10.83 -31.55
C ASN A 2 8.22 -11.68 -30.29
N ARG A 3 7.92 -11.03 -29.15
CA ARG A 3 7.11 -11.62 -28.05
C ARG A 3 6.17 -10.58 -27.37
N PHE A 4 5.79 -9.52 -28.08
CA PHE A 4 4.93 -8.44 -27.53
C PHE A 4 3.45 -8.49 -28.00
N ALA A 5 2.95 -9.61 -28.49
CA ALA A 5 1.64 -9.67 -29.15
C ALA A 5 0.50 -10.31 -28.32
N SER A 6 0.63 -10.47 -26.99
CA SER A 6 -0.43 -11.13 -26.19
C SER A 6 -1.16 -10.23 -25.18
N PHE A 7 -0.86 -8.95 -25.12
CA PHE A 7 -1.44 -8.03 -24.08
C PHE A 7 -2.70 -7.26 -24.51
N LEU A 8 -3.26 -7.50 -25.69
CA LEU A 8 -4.36 -6.68 -26.26
C LEU A 8 -5.76 -7.28 -26.14
N SER A 9 -6.03 -8.18 -25.21
CA SER A 9 -7.37 -8.82 -25.11
C SER A 9 -8.15 -8.57 -23.81
N LEU A 10 -7.68 -7.72 -22.90
CA LEU A 10 -8.40 -7.46 -21.63
C LEU A 10 -9.33 -6.22 -21.64
N ALA A 11 -9.37 -5.47 -22.72
CA ALA A 11 -10.23 -4.27 -22.82
C ALA A 11 -11.65 -4.50 -23.31
N ALA A 12 -12.09 -5.74 -23.49
CA ALA A 12 -13.36 -6.06 -24.15
C ALA A 12 -14.41 -6.78 -23.28
N LEU A 13 -14.39 -6.60 -21.94
CA LEU A 13 -15.42 -7.24 -21.09
C LEU A 13 -16.26 -6.22 -20.29
N GLY A 14 -16.47 -5.04 -20.82
CA GLY A 14 -17.22 -3.96 -20.18
C GLY A 14 -18.69 -3.84 -20.56
N CYS A 15 -19.28 -4.73 -21.35
CA CYS A 15 -20.70 -4.66 -21.73
C CYS A 15 -21.32 -6.06 -21.79
N LEU A 16 -21.55 -6.70 -20.65
CA LEU A 16 -22.57 -7.73 -20.54
C LEU A 16 -23.90 -7.00 -20.26
N LEU A 17 -24.67 -6.77 -21.32
CA LEU A 17 -26.03 -6.29 -21.26
C LEU A 17 -26.84 -7.18 -20.31
N ALA A 18 -27.48 -6.56 -19.33
CA ALA A 18 -28.40 -7.20 -18.40
C ALA A 18 -29.45 -8.03 -19.16
N SER A 19 -29.27 -9.33 -19.17
CA SER A 19 -30.33 -10.26 -19.63
C SER A 19 -31.29 -10.46 -18.46
N PRO A 20 -32.63 -10.36 -18.68
CA PRO A 20 -33.60 -10.58 -17.62
C PRO A 20 -33.60 -12.06 -17.25
N GLY A 21 -33.11 -12.41 -16.08
CA GLY A 21 -33.25 -13.78 -15.57
C GLY A 21 -32.08 -14.37 -14.80
N VAL A 22 -31.21 -13.56 -14.17
CA VAL A 22 -30.20 -14.10 -13.22
C VAL A 22 -30.92 -14.80 -12.08
N ARG A 23 -30.69 -16.11 -11.88
CA ARG A 23 -31.35 -16.97 -10.90
C ARG A 23 -30.44 -17.20 -9.70
N ALA A 24 -30.98 -17.72 -8.60
CA ALA A 24 -30.20 -18.15 -7.43
C ALA A 24 -29.07 -19.15 -7.80
N GLN A 25 -29.28 -19.95 -8.84
CA GLN A 25 -28.28 -20.87 -9.39
C GLN A 25 -27.06 -20.17 -9.96
N ASP A 26 -27.21 -18.93 -10.46
CA ASP A 26 -26.10 -18.14 -10.99
C ASP A 26 -25.26 -17.55 -9.86
N SER A 27 -25.87 -17.24 -8.71
CA SER A 27 -25.16 -16.78 -7.50
C SER A 27 -24.27 -17.86 -6.90
N ASP A 28 -24.74 -19.11 -6.86
CA ASP A 28 -23.95 -20.26 -6.41
C ASP A 28 -22.77 -20.52 -7.37
N ALA A 29 -23.00 -20.46 -8.68
CA ALA A 29 -21.95 -20.60 -9.69
C ALA A 29 -20.90 -19.47 -9.59
N ALA A 30 -21.31 -18.22 -9.33
CA ALA A 30 -20.39 -17.11 -9.14
C ALA A 30 -19.54 -17.28 -7.85
N PHE A 31 -20.16 -17.78 -6.78
CA PHE A 31 -19.42 -18.10 -5.56
C PHE A 31 -18.43 -19.26 -5.77
N GLN A 32 -18.83 -20.30 -6.54
CA GLN A 32 -17.90 -21.36 -6.94
C GLN A 32 -16.73 -20.82 -7.75
N GLY A 33 -16.96 -19.87 -8.66
CA GLY A 33 -15.90 -19.17 -9.40
C GLY A 33 -14.90 -18.46 -8.48
N PHE A 34 -15.36 -17.90 -7.38
CA PHE A 34 -14.48 -17.33 -6.34
C PHE A 34 -13.61 -18.41 -5.68
N LEU A 35 -14.16 -19.57 -5.32
CA LEU A 35 -13.39 -20.68 -4.77
C LEU A 35 -12.35 -21.20 -5.75
N ASP A 36 -12.69 -21.28 -7.04
CA ASP A 36 -11.77 -21.70 -8.09
C ASP A 36 -10.63 -20.68 -8.30
N ALA A 37 -10.92 -19.39 -8.19
CA ALA A 37 -9.91 -18.31 -8.23
C ALA A 37 -8.93 -18.40 -7.05
N LEU A 38 -9.42 -18.70 -5.85
CA LEU A 38 -8.56 -18.95 -4.69
C LEU A 38 -7.66 -20.17 -4.90
N GLN A 39 -8.19 -21.24 -5.48
CA GLN A 39 -7.41 -22.43 -5.79
C GLN A 39 -6.33 -22.12 -6.84
N THR A 40 -6.65 -21.34 -7.86
CA THR A 40 -5.69 -20.88 -8.89
C THR A 40 -4.56 -20.08 -8.25
N SER A 41 -4.88 -19.11 -7.39
CA SER A 41 -3.87 -18.31 -6.67
C SER A 41 -3.00 -19.18 -5.76
N ARG A 42 -3.60 -20.15 -5.06
CA ARG A 42 -2.87 -21.10 -4.24
C ARG A 42 -1.89 -21.95 -5.06
N GLU A 43 -2.32 -22.44 -6.22
CA GLU A 43 -1.46 -23.23 -7.12
C GLU A 43 -0.27 -22.42 -7.63
N LEU A 44 -0.47 -21.13 -7.94
CA LEU A 44 0.62 -20.21 -8.27
C LEU A 44 1.64 -20.15 -7.13
N VAL A 45 1.19 -19.95 -5.88
CA VAL A 45 2.09 -19.91 -4.71
C VAL A 45 2.87 -21.22 -4.59
N LEU A 46 2.20 -22.37 -4.67
CA LEU A 46 2.84 -23.67 -4.52
C LEU A 46 3.86 -23.94 -5.62
N SER A 47 3.60 -23.48 -6.84
CA SER A 47 4.50 -23.68 -7.98
C SER A 47 5.79 -22.87 -7.91
N ARG A 48 5.78 -21.78 -7.12
CA ARG A 48 6.89 -20.82 -7.02
C ARG A 48 7.72 -20.97 -5.76
N THR A 49 7.33 -21.84 -4.83
CA THR A 49 7.94 -21.91 -3.49
C THR A 49 8.24 -23.35 -3.05
N SER A 50 9.27 -23.52 -2.23
CA SER A 50 9.58 -24.78 -1.57
C SER A 50 8.54 -25.11 -0.46
N GLU A 51 8.45 -26.40 -0.04
CA GLU A 51 7.42 -26.83 0.92
C GLU A 51 7.54 -26.18 2.30
N ASP A 52 8.74 -25.99 2.79
CA ASP A 52 9.03 -25.51 4.15
C ASP A 52 9.50 -24.03 4.18
N GLY A 53 9.32 -23.30 3.07
CA GLY A 53 9.85 -21.94 2.94
C GLY A 53 8.94 -20.86 3.53
N THR A 54 9.54 -19.81 4.10
CA THR A 54 8.86 -18.58 4.53
C THR A 54 8.05 -17.99 3.40
N ASP A 55 8.58 -17.98 2.18
CA ASP A 55 7.93 -17.43 0.99
C ASP A 55 6.60 -18.10 0.66
N ARG A 56 6.47 -19.43 0.93
CA ARG A 56 5.18 -20.13 0.78
C ARG A 56 4.14 -19.62 1.77
N ALA A 57 4.51 -19.50 3.04
CA ALA A 57 3.60 -18.99 4.06
C ALA A 57 3.20 -17.54 3.79
N GLU A 58 4.13 -16.72 3.34
CA GLU A 58 3.84 -15.33 2.94
C GLU A 58 2.98 -15.25 1.69
N GLY A 59 3.20 -16.09 0.69
CA GLY A 59 2.35 -16.17 -0.51
C GLY A 59 0.92 -16.56 -0.20
N LEU A 60 0.70 -17.52 0.69
CA LEU A 60 -0.65 -17.86 1.14
C LEU A 60 -1.28 -16.71 1.93
N ARG A 61 -0.51 -15.98 2.73
CA ARG A 61 -0.96 -14.78 3.43
C ARG A 61 -1.26 -13.63 2.44
N HIS A 62 -0.47 -13.51 1.38
CA HIS A 62 -0.70 -12.54 0.30
C HIS A 62 -2.09 -12.70 -0.33
N ILE A 63 -2.55 -13.94 -0.57
CA ILE A 63 -3.91 -14.20 -1.05
C ILE A 63 -4.96 -13.65 -0.07
N ILE A 64 -4.77 -13.83 1.24
CA ILE A 64 -5.70 -13.29 2.25
C ILE A 64 -5.71 -11.76 2.25
N ARG A 65 -4.55 -11.12 2.12
CA ARG A 65 -4.44 -9.65 2.00
C ARG A 65 -5.12 -9.13 0.74
N LEU A 66 -5.00 -9.86 -0.37
CA LEU A 66 -5.71 -9.53 -1.61
C LEU A 66 -7.22 -9.58 -1.43
N ILE A 67 -7.75 -10.60 -0.75
CA ILE A 67 -9.18 -10.68 -0.42
C ILE A 67 -9.59 -9.44 0.37
N GLU A 68 -8.87 -9.11 1.44
CA GLU A 68 -9.20 -7.97 2.29
C GLU A 68 -9.15 -6.64 1.53
N MET A 69 -8.15 -6.46 0.68
CA MET A 69 -7.98 -5.23 -0.09
C MET A 69 -8.95 -5.10 -1.26
N GLN A 70 -9.41 -6.23 -1.84
CA GLN A 70 -10.27 -6.26 -3.02
C GLN A 70 -11.73 -6.57 -2.71
N ASN A 71 -12.09 -6.82 -1.45
CA ASN A 71 -13.45 -7.20 -1.08
C ASN A 71 -14.42 -6.01 -1.00
N ALA A 72 -13.93 -4.77 -0.86
CA ALA A 72 -14.80 -3.61 -0.71
C ALA A 72 -15.90 -3.55 -1.79
N PRO A 73 -15.60 -3.70 -3.10
CA PRO A 73 -16.66 -3.75 -4.11
C PRO A 73 -17.64 -4.92 -3.98
N ALA A 74 -17.25 -6.01 -3.32
CA ALA A 74 -18.10 -7.20 -3.14
C ALA A 74 -18.87 -7.19 -1.82
N THR A 75 -18.55 -6.27 -0.92
CA THR A 75 -19.16 -6.15 0.42
C THR A 75 -19.82 -4.79 0.67
N ASP A 76 -19.58 -3.82 -0.21
CA ASP A 76 -20.17 -2.49 -0.17
C ASP A 76 -21.60 -2.52 -0.75
N ASP A 77 -22.43 -1.61 -0.29
CA ASP A 77 -23.79 -1.39 -0.80
C ASP A 77 -23.82 -0.59 -2.12
N HIS A 78 -22.65 -0.28 -2.71
CA HIS A 78 -22.46 0.53 -3.92
C HIS A 78 -23.16 1.91 -3.86
N ASN A 79 -23.38 2.43 -2.67
CA ASN A 79 -24.12 3.66 -2.47
C ASN A 79 -23.28 4.90 -2.76
N VAL A 80 -23.18 5.26 -4.03
CA VAL A 80 -22.45 6.47 -4.50
C VAL A 80 -23.04 7.78 -3.93
N ALA A 81 -24.26 7.76 -3.38
CA ALA A 81 -24.85 8.88 -2.69
C ALA A 81 -24.39 8.99 -1.21
N ASN A 82 -23.67 8.01 -0.70
CA ASN A 82 -23.12 7.99 0.65
C ASN A 82 -21.72 7.37 0.68
N PRO A 83 -20.75 7.96 -0.03
CA PRO A 83 -19.39 7.45 -0.06
C PRO A 83 -18.77 7.48 1.34
N HIS A 84 -17.91 6.50 1.62
CA HIS A 84 -17.19 6.44 2.88
C HIS A 84 -15.70 6.71 2.72
N VAL A 85 -15.07 7.19 3.78
CA VAL A 85 -13.63 7.38 3.87
C VAL A 85 -13.03 6.14 4.51
N SER A 86 -12.08 5.52 3.83
CA SER A 86 -11.30 4.42 4.38
C SER A 86 -9.80 4.73 4.33
N ARG A 87 -9.08 4.32 5.36
CA ARG A 87 -7.64 4.53 5.44
C ARG A 87 -6.93 3.19 5.40
N CYS A 88 -5.93 3.11 4.54
CA CYS A 88 -5.07 1.95 4.45
C CYS A 88 -3.68 2.27 5.02
N PRO A 89 -3.44 2.09 6.32
CA PRO A 89 -2.18 2.43 6.95
C PRO A 89 -1.26 1.23 7.19
N SER A 90 -1.55 0.05 6.64
CA SER A 90 -1.09 -1.08 7.41
C SER A 90 -0.66 -2.31 6.63
N VAL A 91 -0.23 -3.28 7.40
CA VAL A 91 0.15 -4.65 7.07
C VAL A 91 -0.81 -5.40 6.14
N VAL A 92 -2.04 -4.95 5.95
CA VAL A 92 -3.01 -5.56 5.02
C VAL A 92 -2.97 -4.94 3.62
N CYS A 93 -2.51 -3.70 3.48
CA CYS A 93 -2.40 -3.02 2.18
C CYS A 93 -1.09 -3.28 1.45
N LYS A 94 -0.47 -4.41 1.69
CA LYS A 94 0.82 -4.80 1.13
C LYS A 94 0.67 -5.47 -0.23
N VAL A 95 0.22 -4.72 -1.24
CA VAL A 95 0.11 -5.25 -2.60
C VAL A 95 0.75 -4.27 -3.57
N GLY A 96 1.55 -4.79 -4.51
CA GLY A 96 2.18 -3.99 -5.54
C GLY A 96 3.23 -3.02 -4.98
N PHE A 97 4.12 -3.47 -4.11
CA PHE A 97 5.09 -2.64 -3.40
C PHE A 97 4.43 -1.43 -2.74
N ASP A 98 3.58 -1.69 -1.76
CA ASP A 98 3.11 -0.65 -0.85
C ASP A 98 4.30 0.16 -0.32
N ASN A 99 4.19 1.48 -0.36
CA ASN A 99 5.32 2.31 0.05
C ASN A 99 5.31 2.51 1.57
N PRO A 100 6.37 2.13 2.31
CA PRO A 100 6.50 2.36 3.75
C PRO A 100 6.40 3.82 4.18
N ASP A 101 6.75 4.75 3.28
CA ASP A 101 6.68 6.19 3.54
C ASP A 101 5.28 6.77 3.34
N PHE A 102 4.32 5.97 2.83
CA PHE A 102 3.01 6.48 2.46
C PHE A 102 1.89 5.99 3.36
N THR A 103 0.88 6.86 3.52
CA THR A 103 -0.47 6.48 3.94
C THR A 103 -1.44 6.77 2.82
N TYR A 104 -2.47 5.92 2.71
CA TYR A 104 -3.44 5.98 1.64
C TYR A 104 -4.84 6.17 2.22
N ILE A 105 -5.55 7.21 1.77
CA ILE A 105 -6.92 7.50 2.17
C ILE A 105 -7.80 7.41 0.93
N ASN A 106 -8.79 6.52 0.97
CA ASN A 106 -9.71 6.31 -0.12
C ASN A 106 -11.07 6.91 0.20
N VAL A 107 -11.75 7.42 -0.82
CA VAL A 107 -13.16 7.76 -0.79
C VAL A 107 -13.85 6.94 -1.88
N ALA A 108 -14.75 6.09 -1.49
CA ALA A 108 -15.48 5.18 -2.38
C ALA A 108 -16.84 4.79 -1.76
N PRO A 109 -17.81 4.36 -2.56
CA PRO A 109 -17.84 4.45 -4.02
C PRO A 109 -18.15 5.87 -4.49
N ILE A 110 -17.69 6.24 -5.70
CA ILE A 110 -18.05 7.52 -6.35
C ILE A 110 -18.49 7.28 -7.78
N SER A 111 -19.23 8.25 -8.36
CA SER A 111 -19.77 8.20 -9.72
C SER A 111 -19.75 9.59 -10.35
N GLU A 112 -19.60 9.65 -11.67
CA GLU A 112 -19.70 10.88 -12.46
C GLU A 112 -21.09 11.53 -12.47
N GLU A 113 -22.12 10.79 -12.03
CA GLU A 113 -23.47 11.34 -11.89
C GLU A 113 -23.64 12.29 -10.71
N TYR A 114 -22.66 12.29 -9.79
CA TYR A 114 -22.67 13.08 -8.57
C TYR A 114 -21.58 14.15 -8.59
N THR A 115 -21.75 15.13 -7.72
CA THR A 115 -20.72 16.10 -7.35
C THR A 115 -20.37 15.88 -5.89
N TYR A 116 -19.09 15.63 -5.63
CA TYR A 116 -18.58 15.47 -4.27
C TYR A 116 -17.66 16.61 -3.90
N ARG A 117 -17.68 16.98 -2.64
CA ARG A 117 -16.74 17.89 -2.00
C ARG A 117 -15.81 17.08 -1.12
N ILE A 118 -14.54 17.04 -1.46
CA ILE A 118 -13.47 16.50 -0.62
C ILE A 118 -12.85 17.66 0.12
N TYR A 119 -12.71 17.57 1.43
CA TYR A 119 -12.14 18.65 2.22
C TYR A 119 -11.37 18.16 3.44
N GLY A 120 -10.46 18.99 3.95
CA GLY A 120 -9.67 18.65 5.13
C GLY A 120 -8.56 19.67 5.41
N LYS A 121 -7.57 19.25 6.19
CA LYS A 121 -6.33 19.97 6.42
C LYS A 121 -5.20 19.33 5.63
N ARG A 122 -4.34 20.16 5.03
CA ARG A 122 -3.20 19.72 4.20
C ARG A 122 -2.15 18.92 4.99
N GLY A 123 -2.07 19.14 6.30
CA GLY A 123 -0.98 18.57 7.09
C GLY A 123 0.39 19.16 6.73
N THR A 124 1.46 18.50 7.18
CA THR A 124 2.84 18.97 7.00
C THR A 124 3.72 18.04 6.19
N VAL A 125 3.21 16.87 5.78
CA VAL A 125 3.97 15.97 4.88
C VAL A 125 4.42 16.69 3.61
N PRO A 126 5.66 16.47 3.12
CA PRO A 126 6.20 17.19 1.96
C PRO A 126 5.43 16.90 0.69
N TYR A 127 4.92 15.69 0.52
CA TYR A 127 4.24 15.25 -0.68
C TYR A 127 2.83 14.75 -0.41
N VAL A 128 1.86 15.29 -1.16
CA VAL A 128 0.50 14.73 -1.24
C VAL A 128 0.14 14.59 -2.70
N SER A 129 -0.45 13.47 -3.06
CA SER A 129 -1.04 13.28 -4.38
C SER A 129 -2.47 12.76 -4.27
N MET A 130 -3.29 13.20 -5.21
CA MET A 130 -4.69 12.86 -5.32
C MET A 130 -4.98 12.35 -6.72
N GLN A 131 -5.79 11.29 -6.81
CA GLN A 131 -6.14 10.67 -8.08
C GLN A 131 -7.55 10.10 -8.04
N VAL A 132 -8.30 10.28 -9.12
CA VAL A 132 -9.55 9.57 -9.35
C VAL A 132 -9.25 8.32 -10.17
N PHE A 133 -9.76 7.18 -9.73
CA PHE A 133 -9.68 5.92 -10.46
C PHE A 133 -10.97 5.72 -11.25
N ASP A 134 -10.84 5.69 -12.55
CA ASP A 134 -11.89 5.38 -13.54
C ASP A 134 -11.60 4.06 -14.27
N ASN A 135 -10.50 3.40 -13.93
CA ASN A 135 -10.11 2.08 -14.40
C ASN A 135 -9.34 1.32 -13.29
N PRO A 136 -9.11 0.01 -13.42
CA PRO A 136 -8.49 -0.82 -12.37
C PRO A 136 -7.09 -0.40 -11.94
N PHE A 137 -6.33 0.30 -12.80
CA PHE A 137 -4.92 0.62 -12.56
C PHE A 137 -4.68 2.09 -12.23
N GLY A 138 -5.66 2.98 -12.44
CA GLY A 138 -5.51 4.41 -12.20
C GLY A 138 -6.60 5.25 -12.84
N GLY A 139 -6.23 6.44 -13.27
CA GLY A 139 -7.08 7.41 -13.96
C GLY A 139 -6.29 8.67 -14.27
N GLU A 140 -6.76 9.45 -15.23
CA GLU A 140 -6.06 10.65 -15.69
C GLU A 140 -6.29 11.88 -14.79
N ALA A 141 -7.40 11.91 -14.04
CA ALA A 141 -7.65 12.99 -13.08
C ALA A 141 -6.70 12.86 -11.89
N PHE A 142 -5.69 13.72 -11.87
CA PHE A 142 -4.57 13.69 -10.93
C PHE A 142 -4.19 15.11 -10.50
N MET A 143 -3.76 15.25 -9.25
CA MET A 143 -3.30 16.51 -8.65
C MET A 143 -2.24 16.21 -7.58
N THR A 144 -1.27 17.09 -7.43
CA THR A 144 -0.27 17.04 -6.36
C THR A 144 -0.44 18.17 -5.36
N SER A 145 0.33 18.12 -4.28
CA SER A 145 0.42 19.24 -3.34
C SER A 145 0.94 20.53 -3.95
N GLU A 146 1.62 20.48 -5.09
CA GLU A 146 2.12 21.65 -5.81
C GLU A 146 0.98 22.38 -6.54
N ASP A 147 -0.05 21.64 -6.96
CA ASP A 147 -1.24 22.18 -7.65
C ASP A 147 -2.34 22.60 -6.68
N LEU A 148 -2.29 22.11 -5.44
CA LEU A 148 -3.38 22.24 -4.47
C LEU A 148 -3.43 23.67 -3.89
N ILE A 149 -4.53 24.36 -4.11
CA ILE A 149 -4.84 25.62 -3.45
C ILE A 149 -5.25 25.32 -2.01
N VAL A 150 -4.52 25.90 -1.06
CA VAL A 150 -4.70 25.73 0.38
C VAL A 150 -4.93 27.08 1.03
N ASP A 151 -5.90 27.19 1.91
CA ASP A 151 -6.20 28.41 2.67
C ASP A 151 -5.07 28.72 3.69
N PRO A 152 -4.98 29.98 4.16
CA PRO A 152 -3.94 30.37 5.12
C PRO A 152 -3.95 29.57 6.44
N ASP A 153 -5.08 28.97 6.83
CA ASP A 153 -5.23 28.12 8.01
C ASP A 153 -4.96 26.62 7.73
N GLY A 154 -4.46 26.31 6.53
CA GLY A 154 -4.08 24.97 6.11
C GLY A 154 -5.25 24.09 5.63
N ARG A 155 -6.44 24.67 5.42
CA ARG A 155 -7.58 23.93 4.89
C ARG A 155 -7.52 23.85 3.37
N TYR A 156 -8.09 22.79 2.84
CA TYR A 156 -8.29 22.62 1.40
C TYR A 156 -9.69 22.07 1.11
N GLU A 157 -10.15 22.33 -0.07
CA GLU A 157 -11.36 21.78 -0.65
C GLU A 157 -11.09 21.40 -2.10
N ILE A 158 -11.64 20.28 -2.56
CA ILE A 158 -11.58 19.81 -3.95
C ILE A 158 -12.97 19.40 -4.38
N ILE A 159 -13.44 19.90 -5.50
CA ILE A 159 -14.70 19.43 -6.10
C ILE A 159 -14.38 18.31 -7.08
N LEU A 160 -15.03 17.15 -6.88
CA LEU A 160 -15.04 16.05 -7.83
C LEU A 160 -16.35 16.09 -8.61
N SER A 161 -16.34 16.24 -9.91
CA SER A 161 -17.54 16.30 -10.74
C SER A 161 -17.21 16.13 -12.23
N ALA A 162 -18.21 15.72 -13.02
CA ALA A 162 -18.10 15.69 -14.49
C ALA A 162 -18.05 17.11 -15.09
N THR A 163 -18.55 18.11 -14.38
CA THR A 163 -18.58 19.52 -14.84
C THR A 163 -17.47 20.31 -14.16
N ARG A 164 -16.72 21.11 -14.93
CA ARG A 164 -15.63 21.96 -14.44
C ARG A 164 -16.12 22.96 -13.39
N HIS A 165 -15.39 23.07 -12.28
CA HIS A 165 -15.55 24.08 -11.23
C HIS A 165 -14.33 24.99 -11.11
N GLU A 166 -14.51 26.17 -10.50
CA GLU A 166 -13.39 27.03 -10.10
C GLU A 166 -12.65 26.44 -8.89
N GLY A 167 -11.41 26.83 -8.70
CA GLY A 167 -10.55 26.35 -7.61
C GLY A 167 -10.01 24.93 -7.86
N ASN A 168 -9.81 24.20 -6.78
CA ASN A 168 -9.37 22.81 -6.89
C ASN A 168 -10.52 21.93 -7.41
N TRP A 169 -10.31 21.36 -8.57
CA TRP A 169 -11.30 20.49 -9.21
C TRP A 169 -10.61 19.29 -9.87
N MET A 170 -11.24 18.13 -9.75
CA MET A 170 -10.84 16.91 -10.45
C MET A 170 -12.03 16.34 -11.22
N GLU A 171 -11.79 15.99 -12.47
CA GLU A 171 -12.81 15.48 -13.38
C GLU A 171 -13.27 14.06 -12.96
N LEU A 172 -14.58 13.87 -12.86
CA LEU A 172 -15.17 12.53 -12.82
C LEU A 172 -15.59 12.14 -14.24
N ARG A 173 -14.95 11.12 -14.78
CA ARG A 173 -15.25 10.52 -16.08
C ARG A 173 -16.14 9.30 -15.91
N PRO A 174 -16.81 8.86 -16.99
CA PRO A 174 -17.54 7.59 -16.98
C PRO A 174 -16.69 6.44 -16.45
N GLY A 175 -17.21 5.73 -15.46
CA GLY A 175 -16.49 4.66 -14.79
C GLY A 175 -15.69 5.09 -13.57
N ALA A 176 -15.84 6.33 -13.10
CA ALA A 176 -15.26 6.77 -11.81
C ALA A 176 -15.72 5.86 -10.66
N GLN A 177 -14.78 5.34 -9.90
CA GLN A 177 -15.02 4.34 -8.85
C GLN A 177 -14.58 4.82 -7.48
N ARG A 178 -13.43 5.48 -7.40
CA ARG A 178 -12.84 5.92 -6.13
C ARG A 178 -11.90 7.11 -6.32
N PHE A 179 -11.80 7.90 -5.28
CA PHE A 179 -10.75 8.91 -5.10
C PHE A 179 -9.74 8.36 -4.10
N ILE A 180 -8.47 8.61 -4.33
CA ILE A 180 -7.40 8.29 -3.41
C ILE A 180 -6.52 9.51 -3.13
N LEU A 181 -6.23 9.75 -1.86
CA LEU A 181 -5.22 10.68 -1.40
C LEU A 181 -4.05 9.89 -0.81
N ARG A 182 -2.83 10.22 -1.24
CA ARG A 182 -1.60 9.62 -0.76
C ARG A 182 -0.78 10.67 -0.03
N ASN A 183 -0.37 10.37 1.20
CA ASN A 183 0.52 11.19 2.00
C ASN A 183 1.93 10.58 1.98
N GLY A 184 2.91 11.27 1.47
CA GLY A 184 4.32 10.87 1.48
C GLY A 184 5.08 11.56 2.58
N PHE A 185 5.60 10.78 3.52
CA PHE A 185 6.36 11.24 4.69
C PHE A 185 7.86 11.17 4.41
N TYR A 186 8.58 12.18 4.86
CA TYR A 186 10.03 12.16 5.04
C TYR A 186 10.39 11.92 6.51
N ASP A 187 9.97 12.82 7.37
CA ASP A 187 10.12 12.68 8.81
C ASP A 187 8.91 11.97 9.41
N TRP A 188 9.06 10.67 9.61
CA TRP A 188 7.97 9.82 10.10
C TRP A 188 7.47 10.19 11.50
N ASN A 189 8.30 10.91 12.29
CA ASN A 189 7.99 11.28 13.67
C ASN A 189 7.27 12.61 13.79
N ASN A 190 7.59 13.59 12.93
CA ASN A 190 7.19 14.98 13.14
C ASN A 190 6.16 15.48 12.11
N GLU A 191 6.02 14.79 10.97
CA GLU A 191 5.08 15.19 9.94
C GLU A 191 3.67 14.70 10.23
N VAL A 192 2.68 15.48 9.78
CA VAL A 192 1.25 15.23 9.92
C VAL A 192 0.64 15.03 8.55
N GLU A 193 -0.10 13.95 8.38
CA GLU A 193 -0.80 13.64 7.14
C GLU A 193 -1.94 14.62 6.83
N ALA A 194 -2.28 14.78 5.56
CA ALA A 194 -3.51 15.45 5.15
C ALA A 194 -4.72 14.64 5.58
N SER A 195 -5.71 15.31 6.16
CA SER A 195 -7.00 14.69 6.51
C SER A 195 -7.99 14.78 5.36
N VAL A 196 -8.93 13.84 5.30
CA VAL A 196 -9.96 13.75 4.26
C VAL A 196 -11.32 13.60 4.90
N SER A 197 -12.27 14.42 4.44
CA SER A 197 -13.71 14.26 4.64
C SER A 197 -14.40 14.34 3.29
N VAL A 198 -15.59 13.76 3.17
CA VAL A 198 -16.37 13.77 1.93
C VAL A 198 -17.79 14.22 2.21
N GLU A 199 -18.36 14.97 1.29
CA GLU A 199 -19.75 15.42 1.27
C GLU A 199 -20.29 15.31 -0.16
N VAL A 200 -21.52 14.83 -0.32
CA VAL A 200 -22.23 14.85 -1.59
C VAL A 200 -22.94 16.20 -1.69
N VAL A 201 -22.59 17.02 -2.68
CA VAL A 201 -23.13 18.38 -2.84
C VAL A 201 -24.20 18.48 -3.92
N ALA A 202 -24.19 17.59 -4.91
CA ALA A 202 -25.22 17.47 -5.94
C ALA A 202 -25.25 16.06 -6.54
N GLY A 203 -26.40 15.68 -7.10
CA GLY A 203 -26.61 14.40 -7.78
C GLY A 203 -28.08 13.98 -7.74
N PRO A 204 -28.41 12.82 -8.29
CA PRO A 204 -29.73 12.23 -8.18
C PRO A 204 -30.14 12.08 -6.72
N MET A 205 -31.44 12.29 -6.41
CA MET A 205 -31.94 12.05 -5.05
C MET A 205 -31.75 10.56 -4.70
N SER A 206 -31.02 10.30 -3.61
CA SER A 206 -30.91 8.95 -3.07
C SER A 206 -32.23 8.52 -2.44
N GLY A 207 -32.77 7.40 -2.92
CA GLY A 207 -33.81 6.66 -2.20
C GLY A 207 -33.18 5.75 -1.12
N PRO A 208 -33.98 4.89 -0.48
CA PRO A 208 -33.44 3.80 0.33
C PRO A 208 -32.47 2.96 -0.50
N VAL A 209 -31.36 2.55 0.12
CA VAL A 209 -30.41 1.65 -0.52
C VAL A 209 -31.15 0.39 -0.99
N PRO A 210 -31.10 0.04 -2.29
CA PRO A 210 -31.72 -1.19 -2.78
C PRO A 210 -31.16 -2.42 -2.05
N HIS A 211 -31.97 -3.44 -1.90
CA HIS A 211 -31.45 -4.73 -1.44
C HIS A 211 -30.52 -5.31 -2.50
N LEU A 212 -29.45 -5.96 -2.04
CA LEU A 212 -28.53 -6.71 -2.90
C LEU A 212 -29.33 -7.64 -3.84
N THR A 213 -29.12 -7.48 -5.12
CA THR A 213 -29.75 -8.34 -6.14
C THR A 213 -28.84 -9.51 -6.52
N PRO A 214 -29.37 -10.66 -6.99
CA PRO A 214 -28.54 -11.73 -7.52
C PRO A 214 -27.61 -11.28 -8.65
N THR A 215 -28.02 -10.31 -9.47
CA THR A 215 -27.20 -9.77 -10.57
C THR A 215 -26.00 -9.01 -10.05
N GLU A 216 -26.18 -8.16 -9.06
CA GLU A 216 -25.09 -7.42 -8.40
C GLU A 216 -24.12 -8.39 -7.74
N PHE A 217 -24.62 -9.34 -6.96
CA PHE A 217 -23.78 -10.37 -6.34
C PHE A 217 -22.92 -11.14 -7.36
N VAL A 218 -23.51 -11.57 -8.49
CA VAL A 218 -22.78 -12.25 -9.56
C VAL A 218 -21.71 -11.37 -10.17
N SER A 219 -22.01 -10.08 -10.39
CA SER A 219 -21.06 -9.10 -10.91
C SER A 219 -19.87 -8.93 -9.96
N ASP A 220 -20.14 -8.73 -8.68
CA ASP A 220 -19.13 -8.49 -7.64
C ASP A 220 -18.22 -9.71 -7.43
N MET A 221 -18.83 -10.89 -7.33
CA MET A 221 -18.08 -12.14 -7.21
C MET A 221 -17.22 -12.44 -8.44
N THR A 222 -17.72 -12.12 -9.63
CA THR A 222 -16.95 -12.26 -10.87
C THR A 222 -15.76 -11.32 -10.89
N ALA A 223 -15.96 -10.06 -10.51
CA ALA A 223 -14.89 -9.07 -10.45
C ALA A 223 -13.83 -9.44 -9.39
N LEU A 224 -14.26 -9.89 -8.22
CA LEU A 224 -13.35 -10.36 -7.15
C LEU A 224 -12.54 -11.58 -7.61
N SER A 225 -13.21 -12.57 -8.22
CA SER A 225 -12.57 -13.78 -8.74
C SER A 225 -11.51 -13.47 -9.79
N LEU A 226 -11.83 -12.56 -10.72
CA LEU A 226 -10.89 -12.11 -11.74
C LEU A 226 -9.66 -11.44 -11.10
N ARG A 227 -9.85 -10.57 -10.14
CA ARG A 227 -8.74 -9.87 -9.45
C ARG A 227 -7.85 -10.86 -8.69
N LEU A 228 -8.44 -11.79 -7.95
CA LEU A 228 -7.71 -12.81 -7.19
C LEU A 228 -6.90 -13.73 -8.11
N SER A 229 -7.43 -14.13 -9.25
CA SER A 229 -6.70 -15.00 -10.17
C SER A 229 -5.64 -14.27 -11.01
N THR A 230 -5.81 -12.96 -11.28
CA THR A 230 -4.93 -12.24 -12.22
C THR A 230 -3.87 -11.39 -11.54
N ILE A 231 -4.18 -10.71 -10.43
CA ILE A 231 -3.21 -9.79 -9.78
C ILE A 231 -1.93 -10.52 -9.37
N PRO A 232 -1.95 -11.67 -8.65
CA PRO A 232 -0.73 -12.36 -8.28
C PRO A 232 0.11 -12.77 -9.48
N ALA A 233 -0.51 -13.29 -10.53
CA ALA A 233 0.17 -13.71 -11.74
C ALA A 233 0.82 -12.51 -12.44
N THR A 234 0.08 -11.42 -12.63
CA THR A 234 0.59 -10.19 -13.27
C THR A 234 1.78 -9.61 -12.50
N MET A 235 1.70 -9.59 -11.15
CA MET A 235 2.82 -9.10 -10.32
C MET A 235 4.05 -9.99 -10.43
N GLN A 236 3.87 -11.31 -10.49
CA GLN A 236 4.98 -12.24 -10.69
C GLN A 236 5.59 -12.13 -12.08
N ASP A 237 4.78 -11.98 -13.13
CA ASP A 237 5.26 -11.80 -14.50
C ASP A 237 6.05 -10.48 -14.64
N ALA A 238 5.58 -9.40 -14.02
CA ALA A 238 6.30 -8.13 -13.97
C ALA A 238 7.64 -8.29 -13.26
N ARG A 239 7.65 -8.91 -12.07
CA ARG A 239 8.86 -9.17 -11.29
C ARG A 239 9.87 -10.03 -12.05
N ASP A 240 9.43 -11.09 -12.71
CA ASP A 240 10.32 -11.97 -13.49
C ASP A 240 11.00 -11.25 -14.66
N GLY A 241 10.41 -10.15 -15.13
CA GLY A 241 11.00 -9.27 -16.14
C GLY A 241 12.04 -8.29 -15.60
N TRP A 242 12.17 -8.12 -14.28
CA TRP A 242 13.14 -7.20 -13.70
C TRP A 242 14.56 -7.77 -13.72
N PRO A 243 15.59 -6.92 -13.85
CA PRO A 243 16.97 -7.39 -13.85
C PRO A 243 17.34 -8.00 -12.48
N LEU A 244 18.13 -9.07 -12.54
CA LEU A 244 18.63 -9.77 -11.36
C LEU A 244 19.93 -9.13 -10.86
N ASN A 245 19.97 -8.85 -9.55
CA ASN A 245 21.10 -8.18 -8.89
C ASN A 245 21.48 -6.85 -9.58
N ASP A 246 20.47 -6.18 -10.11
CA ASP A 246 20.52 -4.89 -10.79
C ASP A 246 19.14 -4.24 -10.73
N VAL A 247 19.01 -2.99 -11.19
CA VAL A 247 17.75 -2.26 -11.36
C VAL A 247 17.63 -1.78 -12.81
N ASN A 248 16.40 -1.57 -13.31
CA ASN A 248 16.17 -1.03 -14.64
C ASN A 248 16.43 0.49 -14.68
N GLU A 249 16.45 1.05 -15.89
CA GLU A 249 16.41 2.50 -16.09
C GLU A 249 15.16 3.09 -15.41
N PRO A 250 15.27 4.27 -14.77
CA PRO A 250 14.10 4.98 -14.24
C PRO A 250 13.09 5.28 -15.35
N ASP A 251 11.83 4.89 -15.13
CA ASP A 251 10.76 5.00 -16.11
C ASP A 251 9.47 5.53 -15.45
N PRO A 252 8.67 6.37 -16.15
CA PRO A 252 7.33 6.77 -15.70
C PRO A 252 6.41 5.55 -15.54
N GLY A 253 5.73 5.49 -14.42
CA GLY A 253 4.83 4.39 -14.11
C GLY A 253 5.35 3.49 -12.99
N ALA A 254 4.58 2.45 -12.69
CA ALA A 254 4.96 1.45 -11.70
C ALA A 254 5.06 0.08 -12.36
N PHE A 255 6.13 -0.64 -12.05
CA PHE A 255 6.30 -2.05 -12.44
C PHE A 255 6.40 -2.34 -13.94
N GLY A 256 6.63 -1.31 -14.78
CA GLY A 256 6.54 -1.46 -16.23
C GLY A 256 5.12 -1.68 -16.76
N ILE A 257 4.10 -1.39 -15.95
CA ILE A 257 2.69 -1.47 -16.35
C ILE A 257 2.23 -0.06 -16.75
N PRO A 258 1.92 0.19 -18.03
CA PRO A 258 1.47 1.50 -18.50
C PRO A 258 0.22 1.96 -17.74
N GLY A 259 0.24 3.20 -17.24
CA GLY A 259 -0.88 3.81 -16.52
C GLY A 259 -1.05 3.35 -15.07
N ALA A 260 -0.20 2.43 -14.57
CA ALA A 260 -0.18 2.08 -13.17
C ALA A 260 0.63 3.08 -12.33
N GLY A 261 0.22 3.24 -11.07
CA GLY A 261 0.92 4.08 -10.10
C GLY A 261 0.51 5.54 -10.14
N VAL A 262 1.43 6.43 -9.79
CA VAL A 262 1.23 7.88 -9.69
C VAL A 262 1.76 8.53 -10.96
N PRO A 263 0.96 9.31 -11.70
CA PRO A 263 1.40 9.93 -12.96
C PRO A 263 2.65 10.81 -12.86
N SER A 264 2.90 11.42 -11.70
CA SER A 264 4.10 12.25 -11.46
C SER A 264 5.30 11.46 -10.93
N ALA A 265 5.20 10.13 -10.81
CA ALA A 265 6.28 9.31 -10.29
C ALA A 265 7.13 8.71 -11.40
N VAL A 266 8.42 8.61 -11.13
CA VAL A 266 9.37 7.80 -11.87
C VAL A 266 9.85 6.70 -10.95
N SER A 267 10.03 5.50 -11.47
CA SER A 267 10.47 4.35 -10.66
C SER A 267 11.51 3.51 -11.37
N SER A 268 12.33 2.83 -10.57
CA SER A 268 13.27 1.81 -11.00
C SER A 268 13.02 0.55 -10.19
N ALA A 269 12.90 -0.58 -10.87
CA ALA A 269 12.65 -1.87 -10.25
C ALA A 269 13.78 -2.86 -10.56
N GLY A 270 14.03 -3.76 -9.63
CA GLY A 270 15.00 -4.84 -9.77
C GLY A 270 14.67 -6.02 -8.89
N ARG A 271 15.43 -7.10 -9.07
CA ARG A 271 15.41 -8.27 -8.18
C ARG A 271 16.79 -8.46 -7.55
N TYR A 272 16.79 -8.94 -6.34
CA TYR A 272 18.00 -9.48 -5.75
C TYR A 272 17.85 -10.99 -5.51
N ALA A 273 18.94 -11.72 -5.63
CA ALA A 273 19.09 -13.06 -5.12
C ALA A 273 20.50 -13.14 -4.53
N LEU A 274 20.58 -13.30 -3.21
CA LEU A 274 21.82 -13.19 -2.43
C LEU A 274 21.99 -14.41 -1.53
N ASP A 275 23.14 -15.02 -1.61
CA ASP A 275 23.62 -15.98 -0.62
C ASP A 275 24.00 -15.26 0.68
N GLU A 276 24.10 -15.99 1.82
CA GLU A 276 24.43 -15.39 3.14
C GLU A 276 25.77 -14.63 3.16
N GLY A 277 26.69 -14.98 2.25
CA GLY A 277 28.01 -14.34 2.11
C GLY A 277 28.05 -13.21 1.08
N GLU A 278 26.92 -12.80 0.51
CA GLU A 278 26.83 -11.81 -0.55
C GLU A 278 26.10 -10.54 -0.10
N ALA A 279 26.38 -9.45 -0.80
CA ALA A 279 25.69 -8.17 -0.64
C ALA A 279 25.59 -7.43 -1.98
N LEU A 280 24.59 -6.53 -2.10
CA LEU A 280 24.54 -5.55 -3.19
C LEU A 280 24.89 -4.18 -2.64
N ILE A 281 25.72 -3.44 -3.35
CA ILE A 281 25.93 -1.99 -3.17
C ILE A 281 25.18 -1.30 -4.30
N ILE A 282 24.23 -0.42 -3.96
CA ILE A 282 23.45 0.39 -4.91
C ILE A 282 23.84 1.84 -4.70
N GLU A 283 24.33 2.49 -5.77
CA GLU A 283 24.75 3.89 -5.74
C GLU A 283 23.80 4.75 -6.57
N THR A 284 23.37 5.86 -6.01
CA THR A 284 22.55 6.88 -6.69
C THR A 284 22.94 8.26 -6.21
N PRO A 285 23.03 9.27 -7.09
CA PRO A 285 23.19 10.64 -6.61
C PRO A 285 21.95 11.04 -5.79
N ASP A 286 22.13 12.00 -4.88
CA ASP A 286 21.01 12.61 -4.16
C ASP A 286 20.11 13.35 -5.16
N PRO A 287 18.89 12.85 -5.42
CA PRO A 287 18.03 13.43 -6.43
C PRO A 287 17.29 14.65 -5.88
N SER A 288 17.25 15.73 -6.67
CA SER A 288 16.42 16.89 -6.37
C SER A 288 14.96 16.61 -6.71
N VAL A 289 14.24 15.94 -5.82
CA VAL A 289 12.80 15.60 -5.97
C VAL A 289 12.03 15.94 -4.70
N VAL A 290 10.70 16.09 -4.84
CA VAL A 290 9.82 16.43 -3.70
C VAL A 290 9.76 15.31 -2.68
N HIS A 291 9.77 14.05 -3.13
CA HIS A 291 9.79 12.86 -2.28
C HIS A 291 10.39 11.68 -3.04
N GLY A 292 11.08 10.82 -2.35
CA GLY A 292 11.58 9.58 -2.92
C GLY A 292 12.30 8.70 -1.90
N GLY A 293 12.67 7.50 -2.34
CA GLY A 293 13.35 6.53 -1.51
C GLY A 293 13.51 5.18 -2.18
N ILE A 294 14.12 4.28 -1.44
CA ILE A 294 14.32 2.88 -1.79
C ILE A 294 13.60 1.98 -0.78
N GLN A 295 13.04 0.88 -1.27
CA GLN A 295 12.52 -0.20 -0.44
C GLN A 295 12.87 -1.54 -1.04
N ILE A 296 12.94 -2.55 -0.20
CA ILE A 296 13.00 -3.94 -0.61
C ILE A 296 11.70 -4.65 -0.26
N GLY A 297 11.38 -5.67 -0.99
CA GLY A 297 10.17 -6.48 -0.81
C GLY A 297 10.45 -7.97 -0.95
N ASN A 298 9.46 -8.77 -0.55
CA ASN A 298 9.50 -10.20 -0.66
C ASN A 298 9.21 -10.68 -2.10
N LEU A 299 9.21 -11.99 -2.30
CA LEU A 299 8.86 -12.66 -3.56
C LEU A 299 7.50 -12.22 -4.13
N TRP A 300 6.56 -11.82 -3.28
CA TRP A 300 5.17 -11.49 -3.65
C TRP A 300 4.94 -10.01 -3.96
N VAL A 301 6.04 -9.24 -4.11
CA VAL A 301 5.98 -7.80 -4.39
C VAL A 301 5.24 -7.05 -3.27
N GLU A 302 5.49 -7.45 -2.02
CA GLU A 302 5.02 -6.78 -0.81
C GLU A 302 6.19 -6.16 -0.06
N SER A 303 5.97 -5.03 0.63
CA SER A 303 6.95 -4.54 1.60
C SER A 303 7.19 -5.58 2.69
N ILE A 304 8.43 -5.81 3.08
CA ILE A 304 8.75 -6.61 4.26
C ILE A 304 8.59 -5.76 5.53
N ASP A 305 8.88 -6.33 6.70
CA ASP A 305 8.71 -5.62 7.97
C ASP A 305 9.56 -4.34 8.04
N TYR A 306 8.96 -3.22 7.70
CA TYR A 306 9.59 -1.89 7.79
C TYR A 306 9.39 -1.21 9.14
N GLN A 307 8.61 -1.81 10.04
CA GLN A 307 8.35 -1.27 11.37
C GLN A 307 9.49 -1.57 12.33
N THR A 308 9.96 -2.83 12.34
CA THR A 308 10.99 -3.29 13.28
C THR A 308 12.35 -3.51 12.62
N ARG A 309 12.42 -3.36 11.29
CA ARG A 309 13.61 -3.56 10.47
C ARG A 309 13.83 -2.41 9.50
N GLN A 310 15.06 -2.16 9.12
CA GLN A 310 15.40 -1.15 8.12
C GLN A 310 15.34 -1.75 6.71
N THR A 311 14.11 -1.96 6.19
CA THR A 311 13.85 -2.54 4.87
C THR A 311 13.49 -1.49 3.82
N SER A 312 13.50 -0.22 4.21
CA SER A 312 13.29 0.94 3.36
C SER A 312 13.98 2.16 3.94
N LEU A 313 14.40 3.07 3.09
CA LEU A 313 14.93 4.38 3.46
C LEU A 313 14.42 5.39 2.44
N ASN A 314 13.79 6.48 2.90
CA ASN A 314 13.56 7.65 2.07
C ASN A 314 14.80 8.57 2.07
N TRP A 315 14.79 9.62 1.23
CA TRP A 315 15.97 10.49 1.12
C TRP A 315 16.30 11.25 2.41
N PHE A 316 15.31 11.57 3.25
CA PHE A 316 15.52 12.18 4.55
C PHE A 316 16.19 11.23 5.56
N GLN A 317 15.89 9.94 5.46
CA GLN A 317 16.48 8.90 6.32
C GLN A 317 17.83 8.41 5.80
N SER A 318 18.17 8.72 4.56
CA SER A 318 19.40 8.28 3.90
C SER A 318 20.55 9.23 4.21
N THR A 319 21.74 8.67 4.36
CA THR A 319 22.99 9.42 4.59
C THR A 319 23.81 9.41 3.31
N PRO A 320 23.97 10.56 2.62
CA PRO A 320 24.89 10.65 1.49
C PRO A 320 26.35 10.67 1.96
N ASP A 321 27.25 10.18 1.11
CA ASP A 321 28.68 10.32 1.29
C ASP A 321 29.16 11.75 0.96
N GLU A 322 30.44 12.05 1.27
CA GLU A 322 31.05 13.36 1.00
C GLU A 322 31.04 13.76 -0.48
N ASP A 323 30.96 12.78 -1.39
CA ASP A 323 30.86 12.98 -2.84
C ASP A 323 29.41 13.24 -3.32
N GLY A 324 28.44 13.27 -2.41
CA GLY A 324 27.02 13.48 -2.71
C GLY A 324 26.30 12.23 -3.25
N ILE A 325 26.96 11.08 -3.23
CA ILE A 325 26.35 9.80 -3.64
C ILE A 325 25.75 9.10 -2.43
N ILE A 326 24.53 8.63 -2.55
CA ILE A 326 23.90 7.75 -1.56
C ILE A 326 24.21 6.32 -1.93
N ARG A 327 24.84 5.58 -0.99
CA ARG A 327 25.18 4.18 -1.15
C ARG A 327 24.35 3.34 -0.21
N TYR A 328 23.52 2.49 -0.78
CA TYR A 328 22.71 1.51 -0.04
C TYR A 328 23.41 0.15 -0.09
N VAL A 329 23.36 -0.57 1.03
CA VAL A 329 23.90 -1.93 1.12
C VAL A 329 22.77 -2.89 1.45
N LEU A 330 22.44 -3.81 0.55
CA LEU A 330 21.51 -4.92 0.81
C LEU A 330 22.31 -6.13 1.28
N ALA A 331 21.99 -6.64 2.47
CA ALA A 331 22.68 -7.81 3.03
C ALA A 331 21.82 -8.52 4.08
N HIS A 332 22.11 -9.80 4.30
CA HIS A 332 21.46 -10.63 5.33
C HIS A 332 21.80 -10.21 6.76
N ARG A 333 22.94 -9.57 6.97
CA ARG A 333 23.46 -9.12 8.28
C ARG A 333 23.86 -7.65 8.19
N ASP A 334 23.79 -6.96 9.34
CA ASP A 334 24.21 -5.57 9.44
C ASP A 334 25.71 -5.44 9.18
N PRO A 335 26.12 -4.73 8.12
CA PRO A 335 27.55 -4.46 7.85
C PRO A 335 28.09 -3.26 8.64
N GLY A 336 27.32 -2.62 9.51
CA GLY A 336 27.73 -1.45 10.28
C GLY A 336 27.78 -0.16 9.46
N VAL A 337 26.93 0.00 8.45
CA VAL A 337 26.81 1.23 7.64
C VAL A 337 25.41 1.84 7.76
N PRO A 338 25.24 3.19 7.60
CA PRO A 338 23.95 3.83 7.85
C PRO A 338 22.85 3.36 6.90
N ASN A 339 23.15 3.25 5.62
CA ASN A 339 22.14 2.91 4.59
C ASN A 339 22.06 1.39 4.32
N TRP A 340 22.21 0.56 5.36
CA TRP A 340 21.95 -0.87 5.23
C TRP A 340 20.46 -1.14 5.05
N LEU A 341 20.09 -1.99 4.10
CA LEU A 341 18.75 -2.52 3.90
C LEU A 341 18.73 -4.00 4.31
N ASP A 342 18.01 -4.29 5.38
CA ASP A 342 17.84 -5.64 5.95
C ASP A 342 16.91 -6.46 5.07
N ILE A 343 17.42 -7.48 4.40
CA ILE A 343 16.59 -8.37 3.57
C ILE A 343 15.74 -9.35 4.39
N SER A 344 15.78 -9.27 5.74
CA SER A 344 14.87 -9.97 6.66
C SER A 344 14.80 -11.48 6.47
N GLY A 345 15.90 -12.11 6.05
CA GLY A 345 15.96 -13.55 5.80
C GLY A 345 15.33 -13.99 4.48
N HIS A 346 14.99 -13.04 3.58
CA HIS A 346 14.56 -13.34 2.21
C HIS A 346 15.78 -13.37 1.28
N PRO A 347 16.23 -14.56 0.83
CA PRO A 347 17.38 -14.64 -0.07
C PRO A 347 17.08 -14.13 -1.49
N ASP A 348 15.80 -14.04 -1.84
CA ASP A 348 15.28 -13.54 -3.11
C ASP A 348 14.15 -12.54 -2.84
N GLY A 349 14.16 -11.42 -3.56
CA GLY A 349 13.14 -10.39 -3.39
C GLY A 349 13.21 -9.30 -4.45
N GLY A 350 12.46 -8.23 -4.23
CA GLY A 350 12.42 -7.08 -5.12
C GLY A 350 13.14 -5.87 -4.54
N ILE A 351 13.70 -5.05 -5.42
CA ILE A 351 14.23 -3.71 -5.15
C ILE A 351 13.32 -2.72 -5.85
N PHE A 352 12.88 -1.68 -5.16
CA PHE A 352 12.05 -0.66 -5.77
C PHE A 352 12.47 0.74 -5.31
N MET A 353 12.85 1.58 -6.27
CA MET A 353 13.20 2.98 -6.05
C MET A 353 12.13 3.87 -6.68
N ARG A 354 11.81 4.98 -6.01
CA ARG A 354 10.81 5.93 -6.46
C ARG A 354 11.31 7.37 -6.33
N TRP A 355 10.94 8.18 -7.31
CA TRP A 355 11.15 9.61 -7.35
C TRP A 355 9.81 10.27 -7.67
N GLN A 356 9.30 11.08 -6.73
CA GLN A 356 8.01 11.77 -6.88
C GLN A 356 8.24 13.20 -7.36
N SER A 357 7.48 13.60 -8.38
CA SER A 357 7.56 14.94 -8.99
C SER A 357 9.01 15.34 -9.35
N PRO A 358 9.74 14.53 -10.13
CA PRO A 358 11.00 15.00 -10.67
C PRO A 358 10.76 16.23 -11.52
N SER A 359 11.70 17.17 -11.53
CA SER A 359 11.63 18.36 -12.39
C SER A 359 11.37 17.93 -13.83
N GLN A 360 10.50 18.65 -14.56
CA GLN A 360 10.14 18.28 -15.93
C GLN A 360 11.39 18.05 -16.80
N GLY A 361 11.53 16.82 -17.32
CA GLY A 361 12.63 16.41 -18.19
C GLY A 361 13.93 16.00 -17.48
N ALA A 362 14.00 16.09 -16.16
CA ALA A 362 15.13 15.61 -15.37
C ALA A 362 14.81 14.27 -14.71
N TYR A 363 14.83 13.19 -15.48
CA TYR A 363 14.80 11.85 -14.89
C TYR A 363 16.13 11.59 -14.18
N PRO A 364 16.09 10.89 -13.02
CA PRO A 364 17.32 10.45 -12.38
C PRO A 364 18.07 9.49 -13.31
N ASP A 365 19.40 9.50 -13.22
CA ASP A 365 20.22 8.49 -13.88
C ASP A 365 19.93 7.10 -13.28
N LYS A 366 20.16 6.07 -14.09
CA LYS A 366 20.08 4.69 -13.60
C LYS A 366 21.03 4.49 -12.40
N PRO A 367 20.54 4.03 -11.24
CA PRO A 367 21.42 3.65 -10.15
C PRO A 367 22.42 2.56 -10.59
N THR A 368 23.65 2.63 -10.12
CA THR A 368 24.62 1.55 -10.36
C THR A 368 24.47 0.50 -9.26
N VAL A 369 24.61 -0.77 -9.64
CA VAL A 369 24.49 -1.90 -8.70
C VAL A 369 25.71 -2.80 -8.83
N LYS A 370 26.27 -3.18 -7.68
CA LYS A 370 27.44 -4.05 -7.61
C LYS A 370 27.22 -5.19 -6.63
N LEU A 371 27.34 -6.43 -7.11
CA LEU A 371 27.40 -7.62 -6.25
C LEU A 371 28.81 -7.77 -5.68
N VAL A 372 28.92 -7.93 -4.38
CA VAL A 372 30.19 -8.08 -3.66
C VAL A 372 30.08 -9.19 -2.61
N ALA A 373 31.24 -9.75 -2.19
CA ALA A 373 31.24 -10.56 -0.99
C ALA A 373 30.94 -9.69 0.23
N PHE A 374 30.24 -10.23 1.23
CA PHE A 374 29.89 -9.49 2.44
C PHE A 374 31.14 -8.91 3.15
N ASP A 375 32.21 -9.67 3.23
CA ASP A 375 33.45 -9.27 3.88
C ASP A 375 34.21 -8.16 3.09
N ASP A 376 33.87 -7.97 1.81
CA ASP A 376 34.47 -6.96 0.94
C ASP A 376 33.66 -5.65 0.88
N ILE A 377 32.53 -5.55 1.60
CA ILE A 377 31.67 -4.34 1.58
C ILE A 377 32.49 -3.09 1.82
N HIS A 378 33.20 -3.01 2.94
CA HIS A 378 33.98 -1.81 3.31
C HIS A 378 35.10 -1.47 2.33
N ALA A 379 35.68 -2.47 1.65
CA ALA A 379 36.67 -2.25 0.61
C ALA A 379 36.07 -1.69 -0.71
N ASN A 380 34.77 -1.80 -0.86
CA ASN A 380 34.01 -1.30 -2.01
C ASN A 380 33.23 0.00 -1.72
N LEU A 381 33.39 0.57 -0.52
CA LEU A 381 32.86 1.87 -0.12
C LEU A 381 34.00 2.89 -0.02
N PRO A 382 33.73 4.21 -0.12
CA PRO A 382 34.74 5.22 0.16
C PRO A 382 35.37 5.06 1.54
N GLU A 383 36.66 5.41 1.70
CA GLU A 383 37.35 5.35 2.99
C GLU A 383 36.65 6.24 4.06
N SER A 384 36.03 7.34 3.63
CA SER A 384 35.26 8.27 4.50
C SER A 384 33.81 7.83 4.71
N HIS A 385 33.39 6.66 4.18
CA HIS A 385 32.00 6.19 4.36
C HIS A 385 31.68 6.03 5.84
N PRO A 386 30.54 6.60 6.33
CA PRO A 386 30.21 6.57 7.74
C PRO A 386 29.91 5.14 8.22
N THR A 387 30.22 4.89 9.50
CA THR A 387 29.90 3.62 10.17
C THR A 387 28.83 3.83 11.23
N VAL A 388 28.09 2.77 11.53
CA VAL A 388 27.04 2.75 12.55
C VAL A 388 27.32 1.65 13.56
N SER A 389 27.35 2.00 14.83
CA SER A 389 27.46 1.05 15.93
C SER A 389 26.14 0.30 16.17
N LEU A 390 26.20 -0.79 16.91
CA LEU A 390 25.01 -1.56 17.31
C LEU A 390 24.01 -0.72 18.13
N ASP A 391 24.53 0.17 19.01
CA ASP A 391 23.67 1.03 19.85
C ASP A 391 22.94 2.06 18.98
N GLU A 392 23.63 2.69 18.03
CA GLU A 392 23.02 3.62 17.07
C GLU A 392 21.99 2.92 16.19
N ARG A 393 22.28 1.70 15.70
CA ARG A 393 21.33 0.90 14.93
C ARG A 393 20.09 0.59 15.76
N THR A 394 20.26 0.20 17.02
CA THR A 394 19.15 -0.09 17.94
C THR A 394 18.28 1.15 18.15
N ALA A 395 18.88 2.32 18.29
CA ALA A 395 18.15 3.59 18.42
C ALA A 395 17.33 3.91 17.16
N VAL A 396 17.91 3.75 15.96
CA VAL A 396 17.21 3.94 14.68
C VAL A 396 16.01 2.99 14.54
N LEU A 397 16.17 1.72 14.89
CA LEU A 397 15.07 0.75 14.82
C LEU A 397 13.96 1.05 15.83
N GLN A 398 14.30 1.50 17.04
CA GLN A 398 13.32 1.93 18.03
C GLN A 398 12.53 3.15 17.56
N GLU A 399 13.22 4.13 16.99
CA GLU A 399 12.58 5.33 16.42
C GLU A 399 11.62 4.97 15.28
N ARG A 400 12.02 4.08 14.36
CA ARG A 400 11.15 3.57 13.30
C ARG A 400 9.89 2.90 13.85
N TYR A 401 10.05 2.04 14.86
CA TYR A 401 8.96 1.36 15.54
C TYR A 401 7.93 2.35 16.10
N GLU A 402 8.39 3.35 16.81
CA GLU A 402 7.54 4.38 17.44
C GLU A 402 6.82 5.22 16.37
N ALA A 403 7.52 5.64 15.33
CA ALA A 403 6.99 6.42 14.23
C ALA A 403 5.88 5.67 13.46
N VAL A 404 6.10 4.39 13.16
CA VAL A 404 5.07 3.58 12.48
C VAL A 404 3.86 3.36 13.38
N ASN A 405 4.06 3.12 14.68
CA ASN A 405 2.95 3.00 15.62
C ASN A 405 2.13 4.29 15.72
N LYS A 406 2.79 5.46 15.78
CA LYS A 406 2.13 6.76 15.78
C LYS A 406 1.28 6.96 14.52
N ARG A 407 1.80 6.65 13.34
CA ARG A 407 1.06 6.75 12.06
C ARG A 407 -0.11 5.78 11.96
N ARG A 408 -0.03 4.60 12.59
CA ARG A 408 -1.12 3.61 12.61
C ARG A 408 -2.27 3.99 13.53
N ASN A 409 -2.00 4.83 14.53
CA ASN A 409 -2.99 5.25 15.53
C ASN A 409 -3.25 6.77 15.43
N PRO A 410 -3.93 7.26 14.37
CA PRO A 410 -4.14 8.70 14.16
C PRO A 410 -4.98 9.37 15.25
N THR A 411 -5.76 8.62 16.05
CA THR A 411 -6.50 9.16 17.18
C THR A 411 -5.58 9.78 18.24
N SER A 412 -4.40 9.23 18.45
CA SER A 412 -3.41 9.82 19.35
C SER A 412 -2.83 11.14 18.82
N GLN A 413 -2.82 11.35 17.51
CA GLN A 413 -2.44 12.65 16.91
C GLN A 413 -3.57 13.69 17.06
N PHE A 414 -4.82 13.28 17.01
CA PHE A 414 -5.97 14.16 17.21
C PHE A 414 -6.04 14.66 18.65
N ASP A 415 -5.82 13.78 19.62
CA ASP A 415 -5.82 14.11 21.04
C ASP A 415 -4.63 15.04 21.39
N ALA A 416 -3.44 14.77 20.88
CA ALA A 416 -2.26 15.63 21.05
C ALA A 416 -2.44 17.02 20.39
N GLN A 417 -3.15 17.13 19.27
CA GLN A 417 -3.47 18.42 18.64
C GLN A 417 -4.53 19.19 19.41
N MET A 418 -5.49 18.51 20.02
CA MET A 418 -6.49 19.14 20.90
C MET A 418 -5.85 19.69 22.18
N GLU A 419 -4.91 18.95 22.76
CA GLU A 419 -4.14 19.42 23.94
C GLU A 419 -3.21 20.60 23.59
N ALA A 420 -2.53 20.55 22.45
CA ALA A 420 -1.65 21.62 21.98
C ALA A 420 -2.41 22.89 21.57
N SER A 421 -3.68 22.81 21.19
CA SER A 421 -4.51 23.94 20.80
C SER A 421 -5.19 24.67 21.97
N GLY A 422 -4.99 24.22 23.21
CA GLY A 422 -5.45 24.92 24.43
C GLY A 422 -6.96 25.05 24.54
N GLY A 423 -7.71 24.22 23.88
CA GLY A 423 -9.18 24.25 23.87
C GLY A 423 -9.77 23.54 25.07
N SER A 424 -9.79 24.19 26.23
CA SER A 424 -10.63 23.77 27.35
C SER A 424 -12.10 24.12 27.06
N SER A 425 -12.79 23.25 26.35
CA SER A 425 -14.24 23.24 26.32
C SER A 425 -14.73 22.14 27.23
N GLY A 426 -14.69 22.43 28.53
CA GLY A 426 -15.30 21.58 29.54
C GLY A 426 -16.81 21.53 29.36
N CYS A 427 -17.34 20.49 28.75
CA CYS A 427 -18.70 20.06 29.01
C CYS A 427 -18.69 19.20 30.27
N SER A 428 -18.81 19.87 31.43
CA SER A 428 -19.12 19.19 32.67
C SER A 428 -20.59 18.81 32.66
N VAL A 429 -20.90 17.57 32.34
CA VAL A 429 -22.18 16.99 32.69
C VAL A 429 -22.10 16.52 34.15
N GLY A 430 -22.53 17.39 35.05
CA GLY A 430 -22.78 17.00 36.43
C GLY A 430 -23.98 16.07 36.48
N GLY A 431 -23.76 14.86 36.97
CA GLY A 431 -24.80 13.88 37.24
C GLY A 431 -24.31 12.90 38.28
N GLN A 432 -24.54 13.19 39.56
CA GLN A 432 -24.41 12.17 40.62
C GLN A 432 -25.47 11.09 40.39
N GLY A 433 -25.10 9.87 40.34
CA GLY A 433 -25.96 8.70 40.30
C GLY A 433 -25.21 7.46 40.72
N GLN A 434 -25.29 7.13 42.00
CA GLN A 434 -24.87 5.82 42.54
C GLN A 434 -25.77 4.73 41.94
N GLY A 435 -25.22 3.66 41.45
CA GLY A 435 -25.99 2.47 41.05
C GLY A 435 -25.11 1.35 40.50
N ARG A 436 -24.85 0.38 41.34
CA ARG A 436 -24.23 -0.90 41.07
C ARG A 436 -24.83 -1.63 39.86
N LEU A 437 -24.06 -2.25 39.04
CA LEU A 437 -23.98 -3.74 38.82
C LEU A 437 -23.15 -4.02 37.59
N GLY A 438 -22.03 -4.71 37.81
CA GLY A 438 -21.21 -5.26 36.76
C GLY A 438 -21.88 -6.45 36.09
N TRP A 439 -21.65 -6.56 34.78
CA TRP A 439 -21.77 -7.83 34.06
C TRP A 439 -20.41 -8.15 33.44
N VAL A 440 -19.69 -9.06 34.14
CA VAL A 440 -18.54 -9.73 33.58
C VAL A 440 -19.08 -10.87 32.73
N VAL A 441 -18.92 -10.79 31.42
CA VAL A 441 -19.13 -11.94 30.53
C VAL A 441 -17.83 -12.72 30.51
N ALA A 442 -17.79 -13.80 31.28
CA ALA A 442 -16.71 -14.79 31.23
C ALA A 442 -16.96 -15.76 30.07
N LEU A 443 -16.12 -15.69 29.05
CA LEU A 443 -16.04 -16.72 28.02
C LEU A 443 -15.28 -17.92 28.58
N LEU A 444 -16.01 -18.99 28.90
CA LEU A 444 -15.48 -20.28 29.28
C LEU A 444 -14.98 -21.03 28.04
N LEU A 445 -13.67 -21.09 27.88
CA LEU A 445 -13.00 -22.02 26.98
C LEU A 445 -13.08 -23.44 27.59
N ILE A 446 -13.88 -24.30 27.00
CA ILE A 446 -13.93 -25.74 27.35
C ILE A 446 -12.78 -26.44 26.61
N CYS A 447 -11.64 -26.58 27.26
CA CYS A 447 -10.61 -27.54 26.84
C CYS A 447 -11.00 -28.96 27.32
N GLY A 448 -11.50 -29.75 26.40
CA GLY A 448 -11.76 -31.16 26.65
C GLY A 448 -10.47 -31.98 26.69
N VAL A 449 -9.97 -32.27 27.87
CA VAL A 449 -8.89 -33.24 28.07
C VAL A 449 -9.50 -34.64 28.06
N ARG A 450 -9.28 -35.39 26.98
CA ARG A 450 -9.55 -36.83 26.95
C ARG A 450 -8.49 -37.58 27.78
N ARG A 451 -8.88 -38.07 28.96
CA ARG A 451 -8.11 -39.06 29.71
C ARG A 451 -8.26 -40.43 29.05
N THR A 452 -7.18 -40.96 28.51
CA THR A 452 -7.07 -42.40 28.15
C THR A 452 -6.94 -43.22 29.40
N ARG A 453 -7.92 -44.05 29.67
CA ARG A 453 -7.87 -45.12 30.68
C ARG A 453 -7.15 -46.34 30.09
N THR A 454 -5.97 -46.62 30.57
CA THR A 454 -5.30 -47.93 30.43
C THR A 454 -6.05 -48.98 31.24
N ARG A 455 -6.61 -50.00 30.57
CA ARG A 455 -7.10 -51.25 31.20
C ARG A 455 -5.94 -52.23 31.31
N GLN A 456 -5.51 -52.49 32.51
CA GLN A 456 -4.76 -53.72 32.85
C GLN A 456 -5.72 -54.92 32.81
N ARG A 457 -5.32 -56.01 32.13
CA ARG A 457 -5.89 -57.36 32.28
C ARG A 457 -5.01 -58.16 33.26
N PRO A 458 -5.58 -58.92 34.19
CA PRO A 458 -4.87 -59.98 34.88
C PRO A 458 -5.03 -61.30 34.12
N ARG A 459 -3.94 -62.04 34.06
CA ARG A 459 -3.73 -63.45 33.70
C ARG A 459 -4.38 -64.02 32.45
#